data_530aed86405dfdeb73647c507c56f3c2
#
_entry.id   530aed86405dfdeb73647c507c56f3c2
#
_cell.length_a   1.000
_cell.length_b   1.000
_cell.length_c   1.000
_cell.angle_alpha   90.00
_cell.angle_beta   90.00
_cell.angle_gamma   90.00
#
_symmetry.space_group_name_H-M   'P 1'
#
loop_
_entity.id
_entity.type
_entity.pdbx_description
1 polymer ?
#
loop_
_entity_poly.entity_id
_entity_poly.type
_entity_poly.pdbx_seq_one_letter_code
_entity_poly.pdbx_strand_id
1 'polypeptide(L)'
;IEVPNKLREIVSFKEIISSDIFRKGQSKLTLALGKNIGGESIIADLTKMPHLLVAGSTGAGKSVSINSMVMSLLYKASPKEVKMLMIDPKLLELSMYEDIPHLVSPVITNPKLAAEALRKMVFEMERRYRLLAEKGARNIDNFNRNVPDEEQLPYIVVIIDELADLMFASSREVEDSITRLAQMARAAGIHLIIATQRPSVDVITGIIKANFPARISFQVFSKIDSRTILDSQGAEQLLGKGDMLMMLPGSKITRVHGAFVTEDEIHAVTKFIKAQGSPDYSFFETIPTEPPPVDEENEDRDDMYYKAVEFGESAGEVSISSIQRRFKIGYNRAARIMEMMEDDGLVGPPKGAGKPRDFMRRSN
;
A
#
# COMPACT_ATOMS: atom_id res chain seq x y z
N ILE A 1 22.16 -28.67 -13.02
CA ILE A 1 22.86 -27.71 -13.91
C ILE A 1 21.81 -27.21 -14.89
N GLU A 2 21.55 -25.90 -14.89
CA GLU A 2 20.66 -25.26 -15.85
C GLU A 2 21.49 -24.80 -17.05
N VAL A 3 21.07 -25.16 -18.26
CA VAL A 3 21.73 -24.76 -19.50
C VAL A 3 20.72 -23.94 -20.32
N PRO A 4 21.02 -22.67 -20.62
CA PRO A 4 20.12 -21.84 -21.40
C PRO A 4 19.92 -22.40 -22.83
N ASN A 5 18.67 -22.42 -23.29
CA ASN A 5 18.39 -22.76 -24.70
C ASN A 5 18.94 -21.70 -25.62
N LYS A 6 19.47 -22.15 -26.78
CA LYS A 6 19.93 -21.25 -27.86
C LYS A 6 18.77 -20.44 -28.46
N LEU A 7 17.60 -21.05 -28.56
CA LEU A 7 16.36 -20.45 -29.02
C LEU A 7 15.46 -20.33 -27.79
N ARG A 8 15.09 -19.10 -27.43
CA ARG A 8 14.15 -18.84 -26.32
C ARG A 8 12.77 -18.60 -26.90
N GLU A 9 11.80 -19.34 -26.42
CA GLU A 9 10.39 -19.09 -26.75
C GLU A 9 9.89 -17.90 -25.93
N ILE A 10 9.03 -17.08 -26.56
CA ILE A 10 8.32 -16.01 -25.90
C ILE A 10 7.09 -16.61 -25.21
N VAL A 11 6.94 -16.39 -23.93
CA VAL A 11 5.73 -16.76 -23.21
C VAL A 11 4.66 -15.69 -23.51
N SER A 12 3.73 -16.00 -24.41
CA SER A 12 2.66 -15.07 -24.77
C SER A 12 1.71 -14.85 -23.59
N PHE A 13 1.38 -13.58 -23.31
CA PHE A 13 0.35 -13.23 -22.33
C PHE A 13 -0.98 -13.91 -22.64
N LYS A 14 -1.39 -13.93 -23.92
CA LYS A 14 -2.62 -14.60 -24.37
C LYS A 14 -2.66 -16.07 -23.98
N GLU A 15 -1.54 -16.78 -24.03
CA GLU A 15 -1.47 -18.18 -23.63
C GLU A 15 -1.79 -18.35 -22.14
N ILE A 16 -1.23 -17.49 -21.28
CA ILE A 16 -1.47 -17.58 -19.82
C ILE A 16 -2.92 -17.25 -19.48
N ILE A 17 -3.51 -16.18 -20.04
CA ILE A 17 -4.89 -15.79 -19.74
C ILE A 17 -5.90 -16.78 -20.33
N SER A 18 -5.52 -17.53 -21.38
CA SER A 18 -6.35 -18.57 -21.97
C SER A 18 -6.28 -19.90 -21.22
N SER A 19 -5.31 -20.06 -20.32
CA SER A 19 -5.14 -21.29 -19.53
C SER A 19 -6.32 -21.52 -18.59
N ASP A 20 -6.62 -22.78 -18.34
CA ASP A 20 -7.68 -23.19 -17.43
C ASP A 20 -7.50 -22.62 -16.01
N ILE A 21 -6.26 -22.58 -15.54
CA ILE A 21 -5.94 -22.06 -14.19
C ILE A 21 -6.29 -20.59 -14.07
N PHE A 22 -6.03 -19.77 -15.10
CA PHE A 22 -6.39 -18.35 -15.09
C PHE A 22 -7.91 -18.17 -15.27
N ARG A 23 -8.52 -18.85 -16.22
CA ARG A 23 -9.96 -18.72 -16.53
C ARG A 23 -10.86 -19.15 -15.39
N LYS A 24 -10.56 -20.27 -14.73
CA LYS A 24 -11.32 -20.84 -13.61
C LYS A 24 -11.02 -20.15 -12.28
N GLY A 25 -9.95 -19.34 -12.20
CA GLY A 25 -9.64 -18.56 -11.01
C GLY A 25 -10.76 -17.59 -10.68
N GLN A 26 -11.32 -17.68 -9.49
CA GLN A 26 -12.48 -16.87 -9.07
C GLN A 26 -12.10 -15.46 -8.63
N SER A 27 -10.85 -15.24 -8.23
CA SER A 27 -10.39 -13.94 -7.76
C SER A 27 -10.35 -12.91 -8.88
N LYS A 28 -10.90 -11.73 -8.62
CA LYS A 28 -10.83 -10.55 -9.50
C LYS A 28 -9.42 -9.98 -9.60
N LEU A 29 -8.56 -10.33 -8.64
CA LEU A 29 -7.16 -9.88 -8.55
C LEU A 29 -6.16 -10.98 -8.94
N THR A 30 -6.56 -11.88 -9.84
CA THR A 30 -5.66 -12.90 -10.41
C THR A 30 -4.71 -12.27 -11.43
N LEU A 31 -3.42 -12.47 -11.24
CA LEU A 31 -2.34 -11.99 -12.11
C LEU A 31 -1.76 -13.13 -12.96
N ALA A 32 -1.62 -12.93 -14.25
CA ALA A 32 -0.90 -13.81 -15.16
C ALA A 32 0.59 -13.47 -15.10
N LEU A 33 1.41 -14.34 -14.49
CA LEU A 33 2.82 -14.06 -14.29
C LEU A 33 3.71 -14.63 -15.38
N GLY A 34 3.43 -15.82 -15.89
CA GLY A 34 4.25 -16.46 -16.93
C GLY A 34 4.23 -17.98 -16.85
N LYS A 35 5.38 -18.60 -17.15
CA LYS A 35 5.57 -20.06 -17.05
C LYS A 35 6.77 -20.41 -16.20
N ASN A 36 6.69 -21.52 -15.49
CA ASN A 36 7.85 -22.10 -14.83
C ASN A 36 8.73 -22.86 -15.81
N ILE A 37 9.87 -23.38 -15.33
CA ILE A 37 10.81 -24.17 -16.13
C ILE A 37 10.21 -25.47 -16.70
N GLY A 38 9.13 -25.95 -16.13
CA GLY A 38 8.37 -27.12 -16.61
C GLY A 38 7.35 -26.78 -17.70
N GLY A 39 7.19 -25.49 -18.06
CA GLY A 39 6.20 -25.04 -19.05
C GLY A 39 4.80 -24.82 -18.47
N GLU A 40 4.60 -24.97 -17.17
CA GLU A 40 3.31 -24.77 -16.52
C GLU A 40 3.01 -23.28 -16.33
N SER A 41 1.77 -22.87 -16.61
CA SER A 41 1.30 -21.50 -16.38
C SER A 41 1.31 -21.15 -14.90
N ILE A 42 1.94 -20.03 -14.56
CA ILE A 42 2.03 -19.49 -13.21
C ILE A 42 1.14 -18.26 -13.11
N ILE A 43 0.23 -18.30 -12.16
CA ILE A 43 -0.62 -17.18 -11.79
C ILE A 43 -0.41 -16.85 -10.30
N ALA A 44 -0.79 -15.65 -9.92
CA ALA A 44 -0.83 -15.25 -8.53
C ALA A 44 -2.13 -14.49 -8.23
N ASP A 45 -2.50 -14.45 -6.96
CA ASP A 45 -3.72 -13.81 -6.47
C ASP A 45 -3.35 -12.76 -5.43
N LEU A 46 -3.57 -11.47 -5.73
CA LEU A 46 -3.27 -10.39 -4.80
C LEU A 46 -4.05 -10.47 -3.49
N THR A 47 -5.21 -11.11 -3.45
CA THR A 47 -5.92 -11.30 -2.18
C THR A 47 -5.16 -12.22 -1.22
N LYS A 48 -4.34 -13.14 -1.76
CA LYS A 48 -3.50 -14.08 -0.99
C LYS A 48 -2.10 -13.54 -0.72
N MET A 49 -1.58 -12.71 -1.62
CA MET A 49 -0.32 -11.98 -1.48
C MET A 49 -0.60 -10.46 -1.56
N PRO A 50 -1.15 -9.84 -0.53
CA PRO A 50 -1.84 -8.55 -0.64
C PRO A 50 -0.97 -7.42 -1.18
N HIS A 51 0.35 -7.53 -1.04
CA HIS A 51 1.31 -6.53 -1.50
C HIS A 51 2.47 -7.23 -2.17
N LEU A 52 2.85 -6.74 -3.35
CA LEU A 52 3.89 -7.31 -4.19
C LEU A 52 4.98 -6.28 -4.46
N LEU A 53 6.22 -6.66 -4.17
CA LEU A 53 7.41 -5.91 -4.55
C LEU A 53 8.03 -6.52 -5.81
N VAL A 54 8.28 -5.68 -6.81
CA VAL A 54 8.89 -6.08 -8.09
C VAL A 54 10.16 -5.27 -8.33
N ALA A 55 11.30 -5.92 -8.47
CA ALA A 55 12.56 -5.20 -8.71
C ALA A 55 13.40 -5.86 -9.80
N GLY A 56 14.28 -5.08 -10.42
CA GLY A 56 15.20 -5.56 -11.46
C GLY A 56 15.86 -4.42 -12.22
N SER A 57 16.95 -4.71 -12.90
CA SER A 57 17.68 -3.73 -13.72
C SER A 57 16.86 -3.30 -14.94
N THR A 58 17.21 -2.15 -15.51
CA THR A 58 16.60 -1.63 -16.75
C THR A 58 16.72 -2.67 -17.87
N GLY A 59 15.63 -2.93 -18.59
CA GLY A 59 15.58 -3.90 -19.69
C GLY A 59 15.50 -5.37 -19.24
N ALA A 60 15.44 -5.67 -17.94
CA ALA A 60 15.34 -7.05 -17.44
C ALA A 60 13.94 -7.67 -17.63
N GLY A 61 12.90 -6.85 -17.91
CA GLY A 61 11.52 -7.31 -18.12
C GLY A 61 10.51 -6.82 -17.07
N LYS A 62 10.94 -5.95 -16.13
CA LYS A 62 10.09 -5.38 -15.05
C LYS A 62 8.81 -4.72 -15.61
N SER A 63 8.95 -3.76 -16.52
CA SER A 63 7.84 -3.01 -17.08
C SER A 63 6.86 -3.90 -17.85
N VAL A 64 7.37 -4.83 -18.66
CA VAL A 64 6.53 -5.80 -19.37
C VAL A 64 5.71 -6.65 -18.38
N SER A 65 6.31 -7.05 -17.26
CA SER A 65 5.59 -7.81 -16.23
C SER A 65 4.53 -6.95 -15.51
N ILE A 66 4.81 -5.68 -15.22
CA ILE A 66 3.81 -4.75 -14.65
C ILE A 66 2.63 -4.62 -15.64
N ASN A 67 2.91 -4.43 -16.92
CA ASN A 67 1.88 -4.37 -17.95
C ASN A 67 1.07 -5.67 -18.03
N SER A 68 1.71 -6.84 -17.94
CA SER A 68 1.01 -8.13 -17.85
C SER A 68 0.09 -8.22 -16.63
N MET A 69 0.51 -7.70 -15.49
CA MET A 69 -0.31 -7.66 -14.27
C MET A 69 -1.51 -6.72 -14.43
N VAL A 70 -1.31 -5.50 -14.94
CA VAL A 70 -2.40 -4.55 -15.23
C VAL A 70 -3.40 -5.17 -16.21
N MET A 71 -2.91 -5.72 -17.31
CA MET A 71 -3.74 -6.39 -18.31
C MET A 71 -4.52 -7.55 -17.70
N SER A 72 -3.93 -8.31 -16.79
CA SER A 72 -4.64 -9.39 -16.09
C SER A 72 -5.85 -8.88 -15.31
N LEU A 73 -5.72 -7.76 -14.60
CA LEU A 73 -6.81 -7.12 -13.87
C LEU A 73 -7.90 -6.65 -14.83
N LEU A 74 -7.53 -6.02 -15.94
CA LEU A 74 -8.48 -5.55 -16.97
C LEU A 74 -9.27 -6.69 -17.64
N TYR A 75 -8.68 -7.87 -17.76
CA TYR A 75 -9.36 -9.07 -18.27
C TYR A 75 -10.26 -9.74 -17.23
N LYS A 76 -10.02 -9.53 -15.93
CA LYS A 76 -10.73 -10.22 -14.84
C LYS A 76 -11.87 -9.43 -14.24
N ALA A 77 -11.81 -8.11 -14.26
CA ALA A 77 -12.69 -7.29 -13.47
C ALA A 77 -13.17 -6.04 -14.22
N SER A 78 -14.41 -5.68 -13.96
CA SER A 78 -15.00 -4.41 -14.41
C SER A 78 -14.55 -3.23 -13.53
N PRO A 79 -14.75 -1.98 -13.97
CA PRO A 79 -14.46 -0.78 -13.17
C PRO A 79 -15.25 -0.68 -11.87
N LYS A 80 -16.35 -1.41 -11.73
CA LYS A 80 -17.13 -1.50 -10.49
C LYS A 80 -16.52 -2.46 -9.48
N GLU A 81 -15.71 -3.41 -9.94
CA GLU A 81 -15.11 -4.45 -9.11
C GLU A 81 -13.67 -4.13 -8.72
N VAL A 82 -12.90 -3.49 -9.64
CA VAL A 82 -11.49 -3.11 -9.41
C VAL A 82 -11.27 -1.69 -9.91
N LYS A 83 -10.69 -0.89 -9.05
CA LYS A 83 -10.14 0.44 -9.34
C LYS A 83 -8.63 0.43 -9.22
N MET A 84 -7.97 1.36 -9.90
CA MET A 84 -6.51 1.47 -9.91
C MET A 84 -6.06 2.90 -9.63
N LEU A 85 -5.05 3.04 -8.78
CA LEU A 85 -4.26 4.25 -8.62
C LEU A 85 -2.89 3.99 -9.24
N MET A 86 -2.53 4.72 -10.27
CA MET A 86 -1.28 4.55 -11.00
C MET A 86 -0.33 5.71 -10.76
N ILE A 87 0.91 5.39 -10.39
CA ILE A 87 1.97 6.36 -10.12
C ILE A 87 3.18 6.00 -11.00
N ASP A 88 3.49 6.88 -11.94
CA ASP A 88 4.61 6.74 -12.88
C ASP A 88 5.33 8.09 -13.02
N PRO A 89 6.37 8.34 -12.21
CA PRO A 89 7.09 9.61 -12.22
C PRO A 89 7.71 10.00 -13.57
N LYS A 90 7.90 9.04 -14.45
CA LYS A 90 8.50 9.25 -15.78
C LYS A 90 7.50 9.30 -16.90
N LEU A 91 6.25 8.91 -16.65
CA LEU A 91 5.16 8.79 -17.62
C LEU A 91 5.54 7.95 -18.87
N LEU A 92 6.32 6.91 -18.67
CA LEU A 92 6.82 6.06 -19.76
C LEU A 92 6.07 4.73 -19.85
N GLU A 93 5.73 4.13 -18.71
CA GLU A 93 5.26 2.75 -18.64
C GLU A 93 3.75 2.64 -18.46
N LEU A 94 3.12 3.58 -17.72
CA LEU A 94 1.70 3.52 -17.37
C LEU A 94 0.83 4.53 -18.14
N SER A 95 1.41 5.39 -18.97
CA SER A 95 0.69 6.41 -19.77
C SER A 95 -0.34 5.82 -20.73
N MET A 96 -0.11 4.60 -21.22
CA MET A 96 -1.03 3.90 -22.12
C MET A 96 -2.37 3.52 -21.48
N TYR A 97 -2.46 3.55 -20.14
CA TYR A 97 -3.67 3.29 -19.37
C TYR A 97 -4.43 4.57 -18.99
N GLU A 98 -3.94 5.75 -19.36
CA GLU A 98 -4.66 7.01 -19.12
C GLU A 98 -6.10 6.91 -19.62
N ASP A 99 -7.05 7.56 -18.94
CA ASP A 99 -8.49 7.60 -19.27
C ASP A 99 -9.24 6.25 -19.28
N ILE A 100 -8.70 5.15 -18.80
CA ILE A 100 -9.52 3.94 -18.63
C ILE A 100 -10.46 4.11 -17.42
N PRO A 101 -11.70 3.59 -17.48
CA PRO A 101 -12.69 3.76 -16.41
C PRO A 101 -12.32 3.11 -15.07
N HIS A 102 -11.25 2.32 -15.03
CA HIS A 102 -10.72 1.72 -13.80
C HIS A 102 -9.89 2.71 -12.97
N LEU A 103 -9.42 3.81 -13.53
CA LEU A 103 -8.60 4.78 -12.79
C LEU A 103 -9.43 5.56 -11.76
N VAL A 104 -8.84 5.81 -10.59
CA VAL A 104 -9.39 6.69 -9.54
C VAL A 104 -8.87 8.12 -9.65
N SER A 105 -7.77 8.33 -10.36
CA SER A 105 -7.18 9.63 -10.70
C SER A 105 -6.43 9.51 -12.02
N PRO A 106 -6.12 10.61 -12.73
CA PRO A 106 -5.11 10.59 -13.79
C PRO A 106 -3.83 9.93 -13.30
N VAL A 107 -3.00 9.38 -14.20
CA VAL A 107 -1.70 8.80 -13.84
C VAL A 107 -0.83 9.87 -13.18
N ILE A 108 -0.41 9.62 -11.96
CA ILE A 108 0.32 10.60 -11.14
C ILE A 108 1.80 10.57 -11.48
N THR A 109 2.32 11.71 -11.95
CA THR A 109 3.73 11.85 -12.36
C THR A 109 4.58 12.63 -11.36
N ASN A 110 3.95 13.53 -10.60
CA ASN A 110 4.66 14.35 -9.63
C ASN A 110 4.85 13.59 -8.30
N PRO A 111 6.09 13.43 -7.80
CA PRO A 111 6.36 12.70 -6.57
C PRO A 111 5.67 13.25 -5.31
N LYS A 112 5.47 14.58 -5.22
CA LYS A 112 4.74 15.19 -4.09
C LYS A 112 3.26 14.84 -4.15
N LEU A 113 2.65 14.91 -5.33
CA LEU A 113 1.26 14.47 -5.52
C LEU A 113 1.12 12.95 -5.29
N ALA A 114 2.15 12.17 -5.60
CA ALA A 114 2.17 10.75 -5.30
C ALA A 114 2.17 10.46 -3.79
N ALA A 115 2.97 11.20 -3.01
CA ALA A 115 2.95 11.09 -1.54
C ALA A 115 1.57 11.48 -0.96
N GLU A 116 0.96 12.56 -1.48
CA GLU A 116 -0.40 12.95 -1.13
C GLU A 116 -1.43 11.87 -1.49
N ALA A 117 -1.32 11.28 -2.67
CA ALA A 117 -2.21 10.21 -3.12
C ALA A 117 -2.11 8.96 -2.25
N LEU A 118 -0.91 8.57 -1.84
CA LEU A 118 -0.70 7.47 -0.91
C LEU A 118 -1.33 7.75 0.46
N ARG A 119 -1.23 8.99 0.95
CA ARG A 119 -1.90 9.42 2.18
C ARG A 119 -3.42 9.36 2.05
N LYS A 120 -3.98 9.82 0.93
CA LYS A 120 -5.41 9.66 0.63
C LYS A 120 -5.84 8.18 0.66
N MET A 121 -5.01 7.25 0.15
CA MET A 121 -5.32 5.83 0.24
C MET A 121 -5.33 5.31 1.68
N VAL A 122 -4.52 5.87 2.57
CA VAL A 122 -4.60 5.56 4.01
C VAL A 122 -5.95 6.01 4.59
N PHE A 123 -6.41 7.23 4.28
CA PHE A 123 -7.74 7.70 4.74
C PHE A 123 -8.89 6.87 4.16
N GLU A 124 -8.79 6.47 2.89
CA GLU A 124 -9.78 5.57 2.29
C GLU A 124 -9.80 4.20 2.99
N MET A 125 -8.63 3.66 3.32
CA MET A 125 -8.53 2.43 4.11
C MET A 125 -9.26 2.58 5.46
N GLU A 126 -9.04 3.67 6.17
CA GLU A 126 -9.69 3.96 7.46
C GLU A 126 -11.20 4.17 7.32
N ARG A 127 -11.64 4.87 6.28
CA ARG A 127 -13.06 5.01 5.94
C ARG A 127 -13.70 3.63 5.73
N ARG A 128 -13.04 2.76 4.98
CA ARG A 128 -13.52 1.40 4.75
C ARG A 128 -13.60 0.59 6.03
N TYR A 129 -12.62 0.70 6.91
CA TYR A 129 -12.68 0.03 8.22
C TYR A 129 -13.89 0.45 9.05
N ARG A 130 -14.25 1.74 9.03
CA ARG A 130 -15.49 2.21 9.69
C ARG A 130 -16.73 1.56 9.08
N LEU A 131 -16.85 1.55 7.76
CA LEU A 131 -17.98 0.89 7.07
C LEU A 131 -18.05 -0.61 7.35
N LEU A 132 -16.92 -1.29 7.36
CA LEU A 132 -16.84 -2.72 7.72
C LEU A 132 -17.35 -2.95 9.14
N ALA A 133 -16.92 -2.12 10.10
CA ALA A 133 -17.33 -2.20 11.50
C ALA A 133 -18.83 -1.96 11.67
N GLU A 134 -19.39 -0.93 11.04
CA GLU A 134 -20.82 -0.62 11.05
C GLU A 134 -21.71 -1.78 10.57
N LYS A 135 -21.24 -2.51 9.56
CA LYS A 135 -21.95 -3.68 9.00
C LYS A 135 -21.52 -5.02 9.64
N GLY A 136 -20.65 -5.01 10.65
CA GLY A 136 -20.13 -6.21 11.30
C GLY A 136 -19.33 -7.13 10.36
N ALA A 137 -18.77 -6.57 9.28
CA ALA A 137 -18.00 -7.31 8.29
C ALA A 137 -16.52 -7.38 8.67
N ARG A 138 -15.87 -8.54 8.46
CA ARG A 138 -14.44 -8.73 8.77
C ARG A 138 -13.50 -8.30 7.64
N ASN A 139 -14.00 -8.21 6.42
CA ASN A 139 -13.27 -7.83 5.22
C ASN A 139 -14.24 -7.39 4.12
N ILE A 140 -13.67 -6.85 3.04
CA ILE A 140 -14.42 -6.35 1.89
C ILE A 140 -15.34 -7.40 1.24
N ASP A 141 -14.91 -8.67 1.16
CA ASP A 141 -15.73 -9.73 0.58
C ASP A 141 -17.00 -10.00 1.39
N ASN A 142 -16.86 -9.97 2.73
CA ASN A 142 -18.01 -10.15 3.63
C ASN A 142 -18.92 -8.93 3.57
N PHE A 143 -18.35 -7.72 3.47
CA PHE A 143 -19.12 -6.50 3.31
C PHE A 143 -19.93 -6.52 2.01
N ASN A 144 -19.28 -6.75 0.88
CA ASN A 144 -19.91 -6.75 -0.44
C ASN A 144 -21.00 -7.82 -0.60
N ARG A 145 -20.91 -8.94 0.13
CA ARG A 145 -22.00 -9.94 0.14
C ARG A 145 -23.24 -9.51 0.94
N ASN A 146 -23.09 -8.58 1.85
CA ASN A 146 -24.14 -8.17 2.78
C ASN A 146 -24.76 -6.80 2.45
N VAL A 147 -24.34 -6.18 1.35
CA VAL A 147 -24.86 -4.90 0.87
C VAL A 147 -25.39 -5.03 -0.57
N PRO A 148 -26.33 -4.15 -1.01
CA PRO A 148 -26.75 -4.06 -2.40
C PRO A 148 -25.60 -3.74 -3.35
N ASP A 149 -25.76 -4.06 -4.63
CA ASP A 149 -24.71 -3.85 -5.65
C ASP A 149 -24.25 -2.38 -5.76
N GLU A 150 -25.14 -1.42 -5.48
CA GLU A 150 -24.84 0.00 -5.50
C GLU A 150 -23.94 0.45 -4.33
N GLU A 151 -23.95 -0.28 -3.22
CA GLU A 151 -23.16 0.01 -2.02
C GLU A 151 -21.84 -0.79 -1.99
N GLN A 152 -21.63 -1.71 -2.93
CA GLN A 152 -20.43 -2.53 -2.94
C GLN A 152 -19.17 -1.68 -3.16
N LEU A 153 -18.12 -2.03 -2.45
CA LEU A 153 -16.82 -1.37 -2.55
C LEU A 153 -15.94 -2.11 -3.56
N PRO A 154 -15.35 -1.41 -4.54
CA PRO A 154 -14.35 -2.02 -5.42
C PRO A 154 -13.07 -2.32 -4.66
N TYR A 155 -12.33 -3.34 -5.08
CA TYR A 155 -10.91 -3.43 -4.75
C TYR A 155 -10.16 -2.24 -5.33
N ILE A 156 -9.10 -1.79 -4.65
CA ILE A 156 -8.20 -0.76 -5.18
C ILE A 156 -6.80 -1.36 -5.29
N VAL A 157 -6.21 -1.27 -6.48
CA VAL A 157 -4.82 -1.67 -6.70
C VAL A 157 -3.98 -0.41 -6.94
N VAL A 158 -3.06 -0.14 -6.02
CA VAL A 158 -2.09 0.94 -6.14
C VAL A 158 -0.86 0.40 -6.85
N ILE A 159 -0.48 1.00 -7.96
CA ILE A 159 0.64 0.57 -8.80
C ILE A 159 1.66 1.70 -8.85
N ILE A 160 2.89 1.40 -8.43
CA ILE A 160 4.03 2.34 -8.45
C ILE A 160 5.10 1.75 -9.35
N ASP A 161 5.41 2.41 -10.48
CA ASP A 161 6.42 1.91 -11.41
C ASP A 161 7.86 2.11 -10.91
N GLU A 162 8.14 3.23 -10.25
CA GLU A 162 9.48 3.51 -9.72
C GLU A 162 9.43 4.11 -8.31
N LEU A 163 9.57 3.22 -7.31
CA LEU A 163 9.57 3.62 -5.91
C LEU A 163 10.75 4.55 -5.57
N ALA A 164 11.91 4.34 -6.19
CA ALA A 164 13.10 5.14 -5.89
C ALA A 164 12.88 6.62 -6.10
N ASP A 165 12.16 7.01 -7.16
CA ASP A 165 11.91 8.42 -7.47
C ASP A 165 11.01 9.09 -6.41
N LEU A 166 10.10 8.33 -5.79
CA LEU A 166 9.28 8.80 -4.66
C LEU A 166 10.10 8.91 -3.37
N MET A 167 10.92 7.89 -3.09
CA MET A 167 11.78 7.85 -1.89
C MET A 167 12.81 8.98 -1.89
N PHE A 168 13.34 9.37 -3.05
CA PHE A 168 14.25 10.51 -3.14
C PHE A 168 13.57 11.88 -2.92
N ALA A 169 12.28 11.98 -3.25
CA ALA A 169 11.56 13.26 -3.12
C ALA A 169 10.90 13.46 -1.75
N SER A 170 10.35 12.40 -1.14
CA SER A 170 9.53 12.46 0.08
C SER A 170 9.63 11.16 0.86
N SER A 171 10.84 10.72 1.18
CA SER A 171 11.14 9.39 1.75
C SER A 171 10.23 9.03 2.93
N ARG A 172 10.17 9.87 3.95
CA ARG A 172 9.45 9.59 5.19
C ARG A 172 7.94 9.45 4.97
N GLU A 173 7.32 10.39 4.26
CA GLU A 173 5.87 10.38 4.02
C GLU A 173 5.44 9.19 3.17
N VAL A 174 6.25 8.85 2.16
CA VAL A 174 6.03 7.71 1.26
C VAL A 174 6.19 6.40 2.02
N GLU A 175 7.28 6.23 2.78
CA GLU A 175 7.55 5.01 3.56
C GLU A 175 6.47 4.79 4.62
N ASP A 176 6.08 5.83 5.38
CA ASP A 176 5.05 5.76 6.40
C ASP A 176 3.70 5.34 5.79
N SER A 177 3.28 5.96 4.68
CA SER A 177 2.02 5.64 4.00
C SER A 177 2.01 4.22 3.43
N ILE A 178 3.09 3.81 2.74
CA ILE A 178 3.23 2.45 2.19
C ILE A 178 3.22 1.42 3.32
N THR A 179 3.93 1.69 4.41
CA THR A 179 4.00 0.79 5.57
C THR A 179 2.62 0.60 6.18
N ARG A 180 1.90 1.69 6.41
CA ARG A 180 0.55 1.65 6.99
C ARG A 180 -0.44 0.90 6.11
N LEU A 181 -0.42 1.16 4.81
CA LEU A 181 -1.22 0.40 3.84
C LEU A 181 -0.84 -1.08 3.83
N ALA A 182 0.44 -1.40 3.76
CA ALA A 182 0.89 -2.79 3.69
C ALA A 182 0.57 -3.60 4.96
N GLN A 183 0.50 -2.96 6.13
CA GLN A 183 0.12 -3.60 7.38
C GLN A 183 -1.38 -3.84 7.51
N MET A 184 -2.20 -2.92 7.02
CA MET A 184 -3.62 -2.89 7.36
C MET A 184 -4.57 -3.00 6.16
N ALA A 185 -4.18 -2.64 4.94
CA ALA A 185 -5.12 -2.44 3.84
C ALA A 185 -5.74 -3.73 3.27
N ARG A 186 -5.20 -4.91 3.57
CA ARG A 186 -5.69 -6.20 3.05
C ARG A 186 -7.19 -6.41 3.28
N ALA A 187 -7.66 -6.22 4.51
CA ALA A 187 -9.07 -6.44 4.85
C ALA A 187 -9.99 -5.38 4.20
N ALA A 188 -9.47 -4.17 3.97
CA ALA A 188 -10.16 -3.09 3.29
C ALA A 188 -10.18 -3.24 1.75
N GLY A 189 -9.53 -4.28 1.19
CA GLY A 189 -9.48 -4.54 -0.25
C GLY A 189 -8.58 -3.56 -1.02
N ILE A 190 -7.53 -3.03 -0.38
CA ILE A 190 -6.53 -2.17 -1.03
C ILE A 190 -5.21 -2.93 -1.09
N HIS A 191 -4.64 -3.02 -2.29
CA HIS A 191 -3.46 -3.81 -2.59
C HIS A 191 -2.41 -2.97 -3.27
N LEU A 192 -1.12 -3.28 -3.05
CA LEU A 192 -0.01 -2.54 -3.63
C LEU A 192 0.83 -3.44 -4.54
N ILE A 193 1.15 -2.94 -5.72
CA ILE A 193 2.20 -3.46 -6.60
C ILE A 193 3.24 -2.35 -6.70
N ILE A 194 4.39 -2.55 -6.05
CA ILE A 194 5.45 -1.53 -6.00
C ILE A 194 6.64 -2.05 -6.78
N ALA A 195 7.11 -1.24 -7.73
CA ALA A 195 8.24 -1.59 -8.56
C ALA A 195 9.41 -0.61 -8.39
N THR A 196 10.64 -1.09 -8.65
CA THR A 196 11.83 -0.25 -8.70
C THR A 196 12.91 -0.87 -9.58
N GLN A 197 13.65 -0.01 -10.29
CA GLN A 197 14.87 -0.37 -11.03
C GLN A 197 16.13 -0.16 -10.18
N ARG A 198 16.00 0.39 -8.96
CA ARG A 198 17.11 0.69 -8.04
C ARG A 198 16.99 -0.13 -6.76
N PRO A 199 17.47 -1.38 -6.77
CA PRO A 199 17.37 -2.28 -5.61
C PRO A 199 18.41 -1.97 -4.53
N SER A 200 18.46 -0.70 -4.06
CA SER A 200 19.31 -0.29 -2.94
C SER A 200 18.59 -0.41 -1.61
N VAL A 201 19.33 -0.49 -0.52
CA VAL A 201 18.76 -0.56 0.84
C VAL A 201 18.05 0.73 1.27
N ASP A 202 18.36 1.86 0.63
CA ASP A 202 17.71 3.15 0.85
C ASP A 202 16.32 3.22 0.18
N VAL A 203 16.07 2.37 -0.81
CA VAL A 203 14.79 2.26 -1.52
C VAL A 203 13.98 1.07 -1.01
N ILE A 204 14.60 -0.10 -0.93
CA ILE A 204 14.00 -1.33 -0.39
C ILE A 204 14.47 -1.49 1.05
N THR A 205 13.91 -0.66 1.93
CA THR A 205 14.27 -0.63 3.35
C THR A 205 13.87 -1.92 4.07
N GLY A 206 14.40 -2.14 5.27
CA GLY A 206 13.99 -3.26 6.11
C GLY A 206 12.50 -3.22 6.45
N ILE A 207 11.92 -2.02 6.60
CA ILE A 207 10.51 -1.81 6.90
C ILE A 207 9.65 -2.22 5.70
N ILE A 208 10.00 -1.80 4.49
CA ILE A 208 9.32 -2.21 3.26
C ILE A 208 9.40 -3.73 3.11
N LYS A 209 10.58 -4.34 3.24
CA LYS A 209 10.72 -5.80 3.13
C LYS A 209 9.89 -6.60 4.12
N ALA A 210 9.76 -6.12 5.35
CA ALA A 210 8.95 -6.77 6.39
C ALA A 210 7.46 -6.80 6.03
N ASN A 211 6.98 -5.80 5.29
CA ASN A 211 5.58 -5.64 4.92
C ASN A 211 5.26 -6.17 3.50
N PHE A 212 6.27 -6.51 2.70
CA PHE A 212 6.14 -7.08 1.36
C PHE A 212 6.78 -8.48 1.30
N PRO A 213 6.10 -9.49 1.83
CA PRO A 213 6.63 -10.86 1.84
C PRO A 213 6.57 -11.53 0.46
N ALA A 214 5.70 -11.05 -0.46
CA ALA A 214 5.69 -11.49 -1.86
C ALA A 214 6.61 -10.59 -2.68
N ARG A 215 7.60 -11.18 -3.36
CA ARG A 215 8.61 -10.43 -4.11
C ARG A 215 8.95 -11.11 -5.41
N ILE A 216 9.17 -10.30 -6.44
CA ILE A 216 9.66 -10.73 -7.73
C ILE A 216 10.96 -9.97 -8.02
N SER A 217 12.02 -10.72 -8.34
CA SER A 217 13.26 -10.14 -8.82
C SER A 217 13.52 -10.57 -10.26
N PHE A 218 13.58 -9.62 -11.15
CA PHE A 218 14.20 -9.77 -12.47
C PHE A 218 15.71 -9.76 -12.35
N GLN A 219 16.42 -9.89 -13.49
CA GLN A 219 17.87 -9.82 -13.51
C GLN A 219 18.37 -8.53 -12.83
N VAL A 220 19.40 -8.68 -12.02
CA VAL A 220 20.13 -7.59 -11.36
C VAL A 220 21.63 -7.72 -11.63
N PHE A 221 22.40 -6.66 -11.36
CA PHE A 221 23.84 -6.66 -11.69
C PHE A 221 24.70 -7.37 -10.64
N SER A 222 24.26 -7.44 -9.39
CA SER A 222 25.08 -7.97 -8.32
C SER A 222 24.34 -8.92 -7.39
N LYS A 223 25.13 -9.76 -6.67
CA LYS A 223 24.61 -10.58 -5.57
C LYS A 223 24.07 -9.76 -4.42
N ILE A 224 24.55 -8.53 -4.23
CA ILE A 224 24.08 -7.61 -3.20
C ILE A 224 22.67 -7.18 -3.54
N ASP A 225 22.40 -6.79 -4.80
CA ASP A 225 21.07 -6.40 -5.26
C ASP A 225 20.07 -7.55 -5.11
N SER A 226 20.49 -8.78 -5.49
CA SER A 226 19.65 -9.98 -5.30
C SER A 226 19.28 -10.18 -3.83
N ARG A 227 20.24 -10.05 -2.90
CA ARG A 227 19.96 -10.15 -1.46
C ARG A 227 19.11 -9.00 -0.95
N THR A 228 19.27 -7.80 -1.48
CA THR A 228 18.43 -6.66 -1.11
C THR A 228 16.97 -6.93 -1.41
N ILE A 229 16.66 -7.59 -2.55
CA ILE A 229 15.29 -7.90 -2.97
C ILE A 229 14.78 -9.18 -2.27
N LEU A 230 15.52 -10.30 -2.43
CA LEU A 230 15.04 -11.65 -2.13
C LEU A 230 15.60 -12.24 -0.82
N ASP A 231 16.44 -11.50 -0.10
CA ASP A 231 17.22 -12.01 1.03
C ASP A 231 18.13 -13.22 0.66
N SER A 232 18.27 -13.49 -0.64
CA SER A 232 19.07 -14.59 -1.20
C SER A 232 19.78 -14.19 -2.50
N GLN A 233 20.78 -14.97 -2.91
CA GLN A 233 21.45 -14.81 -4.22
C GLN A 233 20.64 -15.53 -5.30
N GLY A 234 20.92 -15.23 -6.56
CA GLY A 234 20.39 -15.93 -7.73
C GLY A 234 19.85 -15.02 -8.82
N ALA A 235 19.30 -13.85 -8.45
CA ALA A 235 18.76 -12.92 -9.46
C ALA A 235 19.84 -12.31 -10.36
N GLU A 236 21.09 -12.26 -9.91
CA GLU A 236 22.26 -11.87 -10.74
C GLU A 236 22.61 -12.89 -11.84
N GLN A 237 22.07 -14.10 -11.74
CA GLN A 237 22.31 -15.19 -12.71
C GLN A 237 21.18 -15.34 -13.72
N LEU A 238 20.11 -14.55 -13.58
CA LEU A 238 18.99 -14.55 -14.50
C LEU A 238 19.41 -14.08 -15.90
N LEU A 239 18.67 -14.53 -16.89
CA LEU A 239 18.99 -14.32 -18.31
C LEU A 239 18.46 -13.01 -18.88
N GLY A 240 17.70 -12.23 -18.07
CA GLY A 240 16.99 -11.02 -18.53
C GLY A 240 15.78 -11.33 -19.43
N LYS A 241 15.19 -10.29 -20.01
CA LYS A 241 14.04 -10.39 -20.92
C LYS A 241 12.84 -11.18 -20.35
N GLY A 242 12.50 -10.93 -19.10
CA GLY A 242 11.35 -11.56 -18.43
C GLY A 242 11.70 -12.75 -17.55
N ASP A 243 12.96 -13.22 -17.53
CA ASP A 243 13.41 -14.26 -16.61
C ASP A 243 13.47 -13.69 -15.18
N MET A 244 12.75 -14.29 -14.25
CA MET A 244 12.57 -13.78 -12.90
C MET A 244 12.58 -14.87 -11.83
N LEU A 245 12.94 -14.49 -10.61
CA LEU A 245 12.74 -15.26 -9.40
C LEU A 245 11.56 -14.71 -8.62
N MET A 246 10.62 -15.58 -8.31
CA MET A 246 9.42 -15.27 -7.53
C MET A 246 9.51 -15.90 -6.14
N MET A 247 9.34 -15.08 -5.11
CA MET A 247 9.24 -15.49 -3.72
C MET A 247 7.83 -15.17 -3.21
N LEU A 248 7.10 -16.19 -2.82
CA LEU A 248 5.80 -16.05 -2.18
C LEU A 248 5.88 -16.46 -0.70
N PRO A 249 5.03 -15.91 0.17
CA PRO A 249 5.00 -16.27 1.59
C PRO A 249 4.85 -17.78 1.79
N GLY A 250 5.76 -18.37 2.58
CA GLY A 250 5.73 -19.80 2.89
C GLY A 250 6.14 -20.74 1.76
N SER A 251 6.59 -20.22 0.61
CA SER A 251 7.02 -21.02 -0.54
C SER A 251 8.54 -20.91 -0.80
N LYS A 252 9.09 -21.90 -1.50
CA LYS A 252 10.45 -21.80 -2.03
C LYS A 252 10.46 -20.79 -3.20
N ILE A 253 11.62 -20.16 -3.41
CA ILE A 253 11.83 -19.30 -4.57
C ILE A 253 11.66 -20.14 -5.85
N THR A 254 10.81 -19.66 -6.74
CA THR A 254 10.49 -20.32 -8.02
C THR A 254 11.00 -19.46 -9.17
N ARG A 255 11.66 -20.07 -10.14
CA ARG A 255 12.05 -19.39 -11.38
C ARG A 255 10.89 -19.42 -12.36
N VAL A 256 10.56 -18.25 -12.89
CA VAL A 256 9.44 -18.05 -13.83
C VAL A 256 9.93 -17.22 -14.99
N HIS A 257 9.52 -17.57 -16.20
CA HIS A 257 9.69 -16.73 -17.36
C HIS A 257 8.41 -15.92 -17.57
N GLY A 258 8.53 -14.59 -17.47
CA GLY A 258 7.41 -13.65 -17.46
C GLY A 258 6.61 -13.66 -18.77
N ALA A 259 5.31 -13.46 -18.62
CA ALA A 259 4.43 -13.30 -19.78
C ALA A 259 4.73 -12.01 -20.52
N PHE A 260 4.84 -12.10 -21.84
CA PHE A 260 5.08 -10.98 -22.72
C PHE A 260 3.77 -10.48 -23.33
N VAL A 261 3.53 -9.19 -23.20
CA VAL A 261 2.43 -8.46 -23.82
C VAL A 261 3.01 -7.34 -24.67
N THR A 262 2.51 -7.18 -25.88
CA THR A 262 2.94 -6.12 -26.80
C THR A 262 2.22 -4.80 -26.52
N GLU A 263 2.81 -3.68 -26.91
CA GLU A 263 2.16 -2.37 -26.84
C GLU A 263 0.87 -2.34 -27.67
N ASP A 264 0.86 -2.97 -28.86
CA ASP A 264 -0.33 -3.06 -29.71
C ASP A 264 -1.48 -3.80 -29.00
N GLU A 265 -1.18 -4.88 -28.27
CA GLU A 265 -2.19 -5.60 -27.49
C GLU A 265 -2.73 -4.72 -26.36
N ILE A 266 -1.87 -3.98 -25.67
CA ILE A 266 -2.28 -3.04 -24.62
C ILE A 266 -3.17 -1.93 -25.21
N HIS A 267 -2.75 -1.32 -26.31
CA HIS A 267 -3.53 -0.29 -27.01
C HIS A 267 -4.89 -0.80 -27.49
N ALA A 268 -4.95 -2.01 -28.03
CA ALA A 268 -6.21 -2.59 -28.46
C ALA A 268 -7.19 -2.78 -27.28
N VAL A 269 -6.70 -3.27 -26.13
CA VAL A 269 -7.51 -3.51 -24.94
C VAL A 269 -7.90 -2.18 -24.29
N THR A 270 -7.00 -1.23 -24.11
CA THR A 270 -7.30 0.07 -23.51
C THR A 270 -8.29 0.86 -24.36
N LYS A 271 -8.16 0.83 -25.68
CA LYS A 271 -9.14 1.43 -26.61
C LYS A 271 -10.53 0.81 -26.45
N PHE A 272 -10.60 -0.52 -26.36
CA PHE A 272 -11.87 -1.22 -26.15
C PHE A 272 -12.52 -0.86 -24.82
N ILE A 273 -11.74 -0.75 -23.76
CA ILE A 273 -12.24 -0.41 -22.41
C ILE A 273 -12.69 1.06 -22.36
N LYS A 274 -11.94 1.99 -22.92
CA LYS A 274 -12.32 3.43 -23.02
C LYS A 274 -13.63 3.63 -23.78
N ALA A 275 -13.93 2.81 -24.76
CA ALA A 275 -15.19 2.86 -25.48
C ALA A 275 -16.41 2.42 -24.63
N GLN A 276 -16.19 1.77 -23.49
CA GLN A 276 -17.26 1.32 -22.58
C GLN A 276 -17.63 2.35 -21.51
N GLY A 277 -16.78 3.34 -21.26
CA GLY A 277 -17.03 4.38 -20.26
C GLY A 277 -15.80 5.24 -19.99
N SER A 278 -16.02 6.34 -19.31
CA SER A 278 -14.98 7.27 -18.87
C SER A 278 -14.62 7.03 -17.40
N PRO A 279 -13.41 7.40 -16.94
CA PRO A 279 -13.07 7.38 -15.53
C PRO A 279 -13.91 8.36 -14.74
N ASP A 280 -14.19 8.02 -13.49
CA ASP A 280 -14.77 8.92 -12.51
C ASP A 280 -13.73 9.19 -11.42
N TYR A 281 -13.21 10.40 -11.38
CA TYR A 281 -12.19 10.84 -10.43
C TYR A 281 -12.79 11.51 -9.18
N SER A 282 -14.10 11.78 -9.16
CA SER A 282 -14.77 12.48 -8.05
C SER A 282 -14.56 11.79 -6.72
N PHE A 283 -14.62 10.46 -6.71
CA PHE A 283 -14.33 9.66 -5.53
C PHE A 283 -12.97 9.99 -4.90
N PHE A 284 -11.92 10.07 -5.72
CA PHE A 284 -10.56 10.32 -5.24
C PHE A 284 -10.35 11.78 -4.81
N GLU A 285 -11.02 12.71 -5.49
CA GLU A 285 -10.96 14.14 -5.16
C GLU A 285 -11.61 14.43 -3.81
N THR A 286 -12.66 13.71 -3.45
CA THR A 286 -13.37 13.88 -2.18
C THR A 286 -12.65 13.30 -0.97
N ILE A 287 -11.62 12.45 -1.16
CA ILE A 287 -10.82 11.93 -0.05
C ILE A 287 -9.98 13.07 0.54
N PRO A 288 -10.06 13.33 1.87
CA PRO A 288 -9.28 14.37 2.52
C PRO A 288 -7.77 14.18 2.32
N THR A 289 -7.04 15.29 2.23
CA THR A 289 -5.56 15.31 2.22
C THR A 289 -4.96 15.42 3.62
N GLU A 290 -5.77 15.89 4.56
CA GLU A 290 -5.43 16.01 5.98
C GLU A 290 -6.44 15.21 6.79
N PRO A 291 -6.06 14.68 7.96
CA PRO A 291 -7.04 14.10 8.86
C PRO A 291 -8.17 15.12 9.06
N PRO A 292 -9.45 14.67 9.08
CA PRO A 292 -10.52 15.58 9.45
C PRO A 292 -10.09 16.29 10.73
N PRO A 293 -10.37 17.60 10.87
CA PRO A 293 -10.12 18.27 12.13
C PRO A 293 -10.73 17.37 13.20
N VAL A 294 -9.91 16.92 14.10
CA VAL A 294 -10.37 16.17 15.26
C VAL A 294 -11.31 17.17 15.90
N ASP A 295 -12.60 16.84 15.98
CA ASP A 295 -13.52 17.62 16.81
C ASP A 295 -12.85 17.62 18.17
N GLU A 296 -12.29 18.76 18.58
CA GLU A 296 -11.55 18.92 19.84
C GLU A 296 -12.45 18.57 21.04
N GLU A 297 -13.76 18.41 20.81
CA GLU A 297 -14.74 17.98 21.80
C GLU A 297 -14.79 16.46 22.07
N ASN A 298 -14.11 15.59 21.22
CA ASN A 298 -14.12 14.12 21.38
C ASN A 298 -12.75 13.47 21.15
N GLU A 299 -11.64 14.13 21.46
CA GLU A 299 -10.44 13.40 21.80
C GLU A 299 -10.78 12.52 23.00
N ASP A 300 -10.65 11.21 22.85
CA ASP A 300 -10.60 10.27 23.99
C ASP A 300 -9.64 10.85 25.03
N ARG A 301 -10.19 11.59 25.97
CA ARG A 301 -9.42 12.14 27.09
C ARG A 301 -8.73 10.94 27.69
N ASP A 302 -7.42 10.93 27.69
CA ASP A 302 -6.59 9.86 28.23
C ASP A 302 -7.28 9.29 29.47
N ASP A 303 -7.51 7.98 29.55
CA ASP A 303 -8.14 7.29 30.69
C ASP A 303 -7.60 7.79 32.05
N MET A 304 -6.37 8.31 32.07
CA MET A 304 -5.71 8.86 33.22
C MET A 304 -6.05 10.34 33.46
N TYR A 305 -6.65 11.05 32.48
CA TYR A 305 -6.96 12.46 32.60
C TYR A 305 -7.92 12.72 33.77
N TYR A 306 -9.05 12.03 33.82
CA TYR A 306 -10.03 12.19 34.88
C TYR A 306 -9.46 11.82 36.27
N LYS A 307 -8.63 10.80 36.33
CA LYS A 307 -7.92 10.40 37.56
C LYS A 307 -6.87 11.43 37.96
N ALA A 308 -6.25 12.12 37.03
CA ALA A 308 -5.30 13.19 37.29
C ALA A 308 -6.01 14.46 37.78
N VAL A 309 -7.20 14.77 37.26
CA VAL A 309 -8.07 15.85 37.75
C VAL A 309 -8.48 15.58 39.20
N GLU A 310 -9.01 14.40 39.50
CA GLU A 310 -9.40 14.01 40.89
C GLU A 310 -8.19 14.05 41.85
N PHE A 311 -7.02 13.62 41.39
CA PHE A 311 -5.78 13.75 42.15
C PHE A 311 -5.41 15.22 42.41
N GLY A 312 -5.48 16.09 41.39
CA GLY A 312 -5.23 17.53 41.51
C GLY A 312 -6.18 18.24 42.46
N GLU A 313 -7.48 17.90 42.37
CA GLU A 313 -8.49 18.41 43.29
C GLU A 313 -8.21 18.05 44.76
N SER A 314 -7.78 16.82 44.98
CA SER A 314 -7.47 16.33 46.33
C SER A 314 -6.16 16.87 46.89
N ALA A 315 -5.17 17.12 46.04
CA ALA A 315 -3.85 17.58 46.45
C ALA A 315 -3.70 19.11 46.49
N GLY A 316 -4.59 19.87 45.82
CA GLY A 316 -4.56 21.33 45.75
C GLY A 316 -3.46 21.88 44.81
N GLU A 317 -2.49 21.07 44.46
CA GLU A 317 -1.42 21.38 43.53
C GLU A 317 -0.99 20.13 42.73
N VAL A 318 -0.52 20.32 41.52
CA VAL A 318 -0.13 19.22 40.63
C VAL A 318 1.10 19.56 39.78
N SER A 319 1.94 18.56 39.50
CA SER A 319 3.10 18.71 38.63
C SER A 319 3.22 17.51 37.70
N ILE A 320 3.92 17.68 36.58
CA ILE A 320 4.19 16.56 35.66
C ILE A 320 4.84 15.39 36.41
N SER A 321 5.79 15.67 37.32
CA SER A 321 6.46 14.65 38.13
C SER A 321 5.53 13.96 39.15
N SER A 322 4.52 14.65 39.67
CA SER A 322 3.54 14.05 40.61
C SER A 322 2.58 13.12 39.86
N ILE A 323 2.15 13.50 38.63
CA ILE A 323 1.32 12.68 37.75
C ILE A 323 2.11 11.43 37.33
N GLN A 324 3.37 11.58 36.87
CA GLN A 324 4.23 10.45 36.49
C GLN A 324 4.33 9.43 37.65
N ARG A 325 4.65 9.87 38.83
CA ARG A 325 4.83 9.00 40.02
C ARG A 325 3.53 8.34 40.44
N ARG A 326 2.42 9.09 40.46
CA ARG A 326 1.13 8.59 40.92
C ARG A 326 0.57 7.52 39.98
N PHE A 327 0.67 7.76 38.67
CA PHE A 327 0.04 6.90 37.65
C PHE A 327 1.03 5.97 36.93
N LYS A 328 2.32 6.03 37.28
CA LYS A 328 3.40 5.23 36.68
C LYS A 328 3.45 5.35 35.13
N ILE A 329 3.28 6.56 34.62
CA ILE A 329 3.28 6.86 33.18
C ILE A 329 4.57 7.62 32.78
N GLY A 330 4.90 7.59 31.49
CA GLY A 330 6.06 8.31 30.94
C GLY A 330 5.88 9.84 30.94
N TYR A 331 7.01 10.57 30.84
CA TYR A 331 7.02 12.03 30.88
C TYR A 331 6.10 12.66 29.82
N ASN A 332 6.17 12.22 28.57
CA ASN A 332 5.38 12.80 27.49
C ASN A 332 3.88 12.66 27.72
N ARG A 333 3.42 11.52 28.26
CA ARG A 333 2.02 11.29 28.58
C ARG A 333 1.56 12.16 29.78
N ALA A 334 2.40 12.29 30.78
CA ALA A 334 2.10 13.16 31.95
C ALA A 334 2.12 14.65 31.57
N ALA A 335 3.01 15.08 30.68
CA ALA A 335 3.05 16.42 30.16
C ALA A 335 1.78 16.78 29.37
N ARG A 336 1.33 15.87 28.49
CA ARG A 336 0.09 16.03 27.72
C ARG A 336 -1.15 16.12 28.64
N ILE A 337 -1.24 15.29 29.68
CA ILE A 337 -2.32 15.38 30.66
C ILE A 337 -2.30 16.74 31.36
N MET A 338 -1.12 17.26 31.72
CA MET A 338 -0.97 18.56 32.37
C MET A 338 -1.38 19.70 31.41
N GLU A 339 -1.03 19.64 30.13
CA GLU A 339 -1.46 20.60 29.11
C GLU A 339 -2.98 20.60 28.96
N MET A 340 -3.61 19.42 28.85
CA MET A 340 -5.08 19.33 28.83
C MET A 340 -5.76 19.92 30.08
N MET A 341 -5.15 19.75 31.25
CA MET A 341 -5.68 20.36 32.49
C MET A 341 -5.48 21.90 32.52
N GLU A 342 -4.43 22.42 31.85
CA GLU A 342 -4.22 23.86 31.67
C GLU A 342 -5.23 24.46 30.69
N ASP A 343 -5.47 23.80 29.57
CA ASP A 343 -6.46 24.19 28.54
C ASP A 343 -7.88 24.20 29.09
N ASP A 344 -8.22 23.24 29.95
CA ASP A 344 -9.50 23.20 30.70
C ASP A 344 -9.58 24.21 31.85
N GLY A 345 -8.50 25.00 32.07
CA GLY A 345 -8.46 26.01 33.15
C GLY A 345 -8.41 25.42 34.55
N LEU A 346 -8.06 24.13 34.71
CA LEU A 346 -8.01 23.44 36.01
C LEU A 346 -6.68 23.64 36.74
N VAL A 347 -5.62 24.05 36.03
CA VAL A 347 -4.32 24.35 36.61
C VAL A 347 -3.81 25.73 36.17
N GLY A 348 -3.12 26.41 37.08
CA GLY A 348 -2.53 27.72 36.80
C GLY A 348 -1.31 27.65 35.87
N PRO A 349 -0.83 28.82 35.42
CA PRO A 349 0.33 28.92 34.52
C PRO A 349 1.61 28.36 35.16
N PRO A 350 2.60 27.98 34.35
CA PRO A 350 3.85 27.41 34.82
C PRO A 350 4.58 28.34 35.81
N LYS A 351 4.88 27.86 37.00
CA LYS A 351 5.64 28.60 38.05
C LYS A 351 7.18 28.42 37.90
N GLY A 352 7.63 27.78 36.82
CA GLY A 352 9.04 27.42 36.54
C GLY A 352 9.27 25.93 36.34
N ALA A 353 10.42 25.55 35.82
CA ALA A 353 10.70 24.17 35.46
C ALA A 353 10.56 23.20 36.65
N GLY A 354 9.65 22.23 36.52
CA GLY A 354 9.42 21.17 37.51
C GLY A 354 8.67 21.57 38.79
N LYS A 355 8.21 22.83 38.94
CA LYS A 355 7.45 23.27 40.13
C LYS A 355 5.98 22.88 40.00
N PRO A 356 5.31 22.49 41.12
CA PRO A 356 3.87 22.25 41.15
C PRO A 356 3.08 23.51 40.76
N ARG A 357 1.95 23.31 40.10
CA ARG A 357 0.99 24.35 39.72
C ARG A 357 -0.24 24.23 40.59
N ASP A 358 -0.84 25.37 40.99
CA ASP A 358 -2.05 25.36 41.80
C ASP A 358 -3.21 24.77 41.01
N PHE A 359 -3.97 23.91 41.62
CA PHE A 359 -5.21 23.38 41.07
C PHE A 359 -6.36 24.37 41.36
N MET A 360 -7.03 24.80 40.28
CA MET A 360 -8.12 25.78 40.39
C MET A 360 -9.46 25.01 40.49
N ARG A 361 -10.15 25.15 41.61
CA ARG A 361 -11.53 24.63 41.74
C ARG A 361 -12.46 25.39 40.83
N ARG A 362 -13.26 24.72 40.00
CA ARG A 362 -14.41 25.34 39.34
C ARG A 362 -15.32 25.91 40.45
N SER A 363 -15.46 27.24 40.50
CA SER A 363 -16.52 27.87 41.26
C SER A 363 -17.85 27.47 40.59
N ASN A 364 -18.71 26.75 41.33
CA ASN A 364 -20.09 26.48 40.92
C ASN A 364 -20.86 27.78 40.72
#